data_ca662fd974324dcd44a0899ac77e8ee9
#
_entry.id   ca662fd974324dcd44a0899ac77e8ee9
#
_cell.length_a   1.000
_cell.length_b   1.000
_cell.length_c   1.000
_cell.angle_alpha   90.00
_cell.angle_beta   90.00
_cell.angle_gamma   90.00
#
_symmetry.space_group_name_H-M   'P 1'
#
loop_
_entity.id
_entity.type
_entity.pdbx_description
1 polymer ?
#
loop_
_entity_poly.entity_id
_entity_poly.type
_entity_poly.pdbx_seq_one_letter_code
_entity_poly.pdbx_strand_id
1 'polypeptide(L)' 'TGYIKLDAMENPFSLPPTLAAHLGEHLAGVALNRYPAPRPEALIEKIKRTMGVPAGCDVLLGNGSDEIISMLSIACAKP' A
#
# COMPACT_ATOMS: atom_id res chain seq x y z
N THR A 1 -17.01 -4.21 27.72
CA THR A 1 -16.06 -4.90 26.91
C THR A 1 -16.58 -6.28 26.56
N GLY A 2 -17.09 -6.59 25.50
CA GLY A 2 -17.67 -7.82 25.01
C GLY A 2 -18.26 -7.63 23.63
N TYR A 3 -18.05 -6.45 23.05
CA TYR A 3 -18.53 -6.15 21.71
C TYR A 3 -17.50 -6.55 20.66
N ILE A 4 -17.97 -7.17 19.59
CA ILE A 4 -17.19 -7.44 18.39
C ILE A 4 -17.37 -6.23 17.46
N LYS A 5 -16.27 -5.60 17.08
CA LYS A 5 -16.27 -4.48 16.14
C LYS A 5 -16.47 -5.01 14.71
N LEU A 6 -17.53 -4.57 14.06
CA LEU A 6 -17.88 -4.97 12.69
C LEU A 6 -18.16 -3.76 11.78
N ASP A 7 -17.78 -2.56 12.22
CA ASP A 7 -18.04 -1.31 11.52
C ASP A 7 -16.91 -0.91 10.53
N ALA A 8 -15.84 -1.67 10.52
CA ALA A 8 -14.72 -1.46 9.60
C ALA A 8 -14.22 -2.81 9.06
N MET A 9 -13.76 -2.80 7.82
CA MET A 9 -13.17 -3.98 7.19
C MET A 9 -11.70 -4.09 7.61
N GLU A 10 -11.44 -4.79 8.69
CA GLU A 10 -10.12 -5.01 9.27
C GLU A 10 -9.73 -6.49 9.20
N ASN A 11 -8.45 -6.76 8.98
CA ASN A 11 -7.93 -8.12 9.10
C ASN A 11 -7.73 -8.45 10.58
N PRO A 12 -8.43 -9.46 11.13
CA PRO A 12 -8.32 -9.82 12.54
C PRO A 12 -6.99 -10.55 12.89
N PHE A 13 -6.23 -10.95 11.89
CA PHE A 13 -4.98 -11.69 12.08
C PHE A 13 -3.79 -10.75 12.12
N SER A 14 -2.94 -10.92 13.12
CA SER A 14 -1.65 -10.24 13.20
C SER A 14 -0.59 -10.94 12.33
N LEU A 15 0.51 -10.22 12.07
CA LEU A 15 1.65 -10.84 11.38
C LEU A 15 2.23 -11.99 12.21
N PRO A 16 2.64 -13.09 11.58
CA PRO A 16 3.44 -14.11 12.26
C PRO A 16 4.72 -13.51 12.88
N PRO A 17 5.17 -13.99 14.06
CA PRO A 17 6.32 -13.41 14.76
C PRO A 17 7.59 -13.29 13.91
N THR A 18 7.89 -14.30 13.10
CA THR A 18 9.06 -14.30 12.19
C THR A 18 8.96 -13.19 11.14
N LEU A 19 7.79 -13.00 10.55
CA LEU A 19 7.57 -11.96 9.56
C LEU A 19 7.59 -10.56 10.21
N ALA A 20 7.05 -10.43 11.42
CA ALA A 20 7.09 -9.18 12.18
C ALA A 20 8.54 -8.77 12.50
N ALA A 21 9.40 -9.72 12.88
CA ALA A 21 10.81 -9.48 13.13
C ALA A 21 11.54 -8.99 11.86
N HIS A 22 11.32 -9.66 10.72
CA HIS A 22 11.90 -9.25 9.44
C HIS A 22 11.43 -7.85 9.03
N LEU A 23 10.16 -7.54 9.21
CA LEU A 23 9.63 -6.20 8.95
C LEU A 23 10.32 -5.15 9.83
N GLY A 24 10.51 -5.45 11.11
CA GLY A 24 11.21 -4.57 12.05
C GLY A 24 12.66 -4.27 11.61
N GLU A 25 13.40 -5.28 11.18
CA GLU A 25 14.76 -5.14 10.66
C GLU A 25 14.80 -4.25 9.41
N HIS A 26 13.89 -4.45 8.47
CA HIS A 26 13.80 -3.62 7.27
C HIS A 26 13.45 -2.16 7.60
N LEU A 27 12.48 -1.95 8.50
CA LEU A 27 12.08 -0.60 8.92
C LEU A 27 13.20 0.16 9.63
N ALA A 28 14.04 -0.54 10.40
CA ALA A 28 15.19 0.08 11.07
C ALA A 28 16.21 0.68 10.07
N GLY A 29 16.28 0.15 8.84
CA GLY A 29 17.16 0.65 7.79
C GLY A 29 16.54 1.76 6.93
N VAL A 30 15.29 2.15 7.16
CA VAL A 30 14.62 3.19 6.38
C VAL A 30 15.10 4.58 6.77
N ALA A 31 15.49 5.38 5.79
CA ALA A 31 15.91 6.77 5.98
C ALA A 31 14.68 7.68 6.21
N LEU A 32 14.14 7.68 7.42
CA LEU A 32 12.95 8.44 7.79
C LEU A 32 13.11 9.96 7.69
N ASN A 33 14.35 10.43 7.64
CA ASN A 33 14.71 11.84 7.46
C ASN A 33 14.79 12.30 6.00
N ARG A 34 14.44 11.44 5.07
CA ARG A 34 14.44 11.73 3.64
C ARG A 34 13.03 11.67 3.08
N TYR A 35 12.77 12.45 2.05
CA TYR A 35 11.54 12.32 1.29
C TYR A 35 11.51 10.96 0.56
N PRO A 36 10.35 10.29 0.48
CA PRO A 36 10.23 9.09 -0.32
C PRO A 36 10.46 9.39 -1.81
N ALA A 37 10.88 8.38 -2.55
CA ALA A 37 10.95 8.49 -4.00
C ALA A 37 9.57 8.86 -4.56
N PRO A 38 9.49 9.79 -5.51
CA PRO A 38 8.21 10.19 -6.12
C PRO A 38 7.47 9.01 -6.77
N ARG A 39 8.24 8.07 -7.29
CA ARG A 39 7.73 6.83 -7.87
C ARG A 39 8.66 5.67 -7.50
N PRO A 40 8.21 4.73 -6.66
CA PRO A 40 9.04 3.60 -6.22
C PRO A 40 9.03 2.47 -7.28
N GLU A 41 9.81 2.64 -8.34
CA GLU A 41 9.82 1.73 -9.50
C GLU A 41 10.09 0.26 -9.12
N ALA A 42 11.04 0.01 -8.24
CA ALA A 42 11.34 -1.36 -7.81
C ALA A 42 10.15 -2.06 -7.14
N LEU A 43 9.38 -1.32 -6.35
CA LEU A 43 8.18 -1.82 -5.71
C LEU A 43 7.07 -2.07 -6.75
N ILE A 44 6.89 -1.13 -7.68
CA ILE A 44 5.91 -1.24 -8.76
C ILE A 44 6.18 -2.48 -9.61
N GLU A 45 7.43 -2.70 -10.02
CA GLU A 45 7.80 -3.88 -10.81
C GLU A 45 7.59 -5.19 -10.03
N LYS A 46 7.84 -5.18 -8.74
CA LYS A 46 7.57 -6.34 -7.88
C LYS A 46 6.06 -6.62 -7.77
N ILE A 47 5.25 -5.58 -7.62
CA ILE A 47 3.78 -5.70 -7.61
C ILE A 47 3.28 -6.25 -8.93
N LYS A 48 3.73 -5.69 -10.06
CA LYS A 48 3.34 -6.16 -11.39
C LYS A 48 3.58 -7.66 -11.57
N ARG A 49 4.76 -8.13 -11.18
CA ARG A 49 5.09 -9.56 -11.26
C ARG A 49 4.25 -10.41 -10.32
N THR A 50 4.11 -10.00 -9.07
CA THR A 50 3.41 -10.79 -8.04
C THR A 50 1.92 -10.88 -8.30
N MET A 51 1.31 -9.80 -8.80
CA MET A 51 -0.12 -9.70 -9.06
C MET A 51 -0.51 -10.09 -10.49
N GLY A 52 0.45 -10.39 -11.35
CA GLY A 52 0.19 -10.75 -12.74
C GLY A 52 -0.43 -9.61 -13.56
N VAL A 53 0.05 -8.39 -13.36
CA VAL A 53 -0.48 -7.22 -14.09
C VAL A 53 -0.18 -7.37 -15.58
N PRO A 54 -1.19 -7.25 -16.47
CA PRO A 54 -1.00 -7.42 -17.90
C PRO A 54 -0.01 -6.42 -18.50
N ALA A 55 0.67 -6.83 -19.56
CA ALA A 55 1.51 -5.94 -20.34
C ALA A 55 0.68 -4.75 -20.89
N GLY A 56 1.25 -3.56 -20.84
CA GLY A 56 0.56 -2.32 -21.24
C GLY A 56 -0.26 -1.66 -20.14
N CYS A 57 -0.44 -2.32 -18.99
CA CYS A 57 -1.02 -1.73 -17.79
C CYS A 57 0.08 -1.23 -16.86
N ASP A 58 -0.24 -0.19 -16.11
CA ASP A 58 0.67 0.37 -15.10
C ASP A 58 0.05 0.30 -13.71
N VAL A 59 0.85 0.60 -12.69
CA VAL A 59 0.44 0.59 -11.29
C VAL A 59 0.63 1.98 -10.70
N LEU A 60 -0.45 2.51 -10.11
CA LEU A 60 -0.43 3.72 -9.31
C LEU A 60 -0.56 3.34 -7.84
N LEU A 61 0.36 3.84 -7.03
CA LEU A 61 0.34 3.65 -5.59
C LEU A 61 -0.23 4.90 -4.91
N GLY A 62 -0.99 4.68 -3.86
CA GLY A 62 -1.55 5.74 -3.03
C GLY A 62 -1.60 5.32 -1.57
N ASN A 63 -1.80 6.27 -0.70
CA ASN A 63 -1.95 6.05 0.74
C ASN A 63 -3.42 5.77 1.07
N GLY A 64 -3.83 4.53 0.85
CA GLY A 64 -5.20 4.09 1.02
C GLY A 64 -6.10 4.36 -0.20
N SER A 65 -7.27 3.73 -0.20
CA SER A 65 -8.24 3.81 -1.29
C SER A 65 -8.82 5.21 -1.45
N ASP A 66 -9.00 5.95 -0.38
CA ASP A 66 -9.61 7.30 -0.42
C ASP A 66 -8.74 8.28 -1.21
N GLU A 67 -7.42 8.19 -1.09
CA GLU A 67 -6.50 8.99 -1.90
C GLU A 67 -6.63 8.65 -3.39
N ILE A 68 -6.68 7.36 -3.73
CA ILE A 68 -6.86 6.92 -5.12
C ILE A 68 -8.21 7.38 -5.68
N ILE A 69 -9.28 7.26 -4.91
CA ILE A 69 -10.62 7.72 -5.30
C ILE A 69 -10.61 9.23 -5.55
N SER A 70 -9.96 10.00 -4.67
CA SER A 70 -9.83 11.46 -4.83
C SER A 70 -9.07 11.83 -6.11
N MET A 71 -7.95 11.15 -6.37
CA MET A 71 -7.16 11.37 -7.60
C MET A 71 -7.97 11.04 -8.86
N LEU A 72 -8.68 9.93 -8.89
CA LEU A 72 -9.54 9.54 -10.00
C LEU A 72 -10.68 10.54 -10.22
N SER A 73 -11.31 10.98 -9.14
CA SER A 73 -12.42 11.95 -9.20
C SER A 73 -11.96 13.28 -9.83
N ILE A 74 -10.77 13.75 -9.45
CA ILE A 74 -10.21 14.99 -10.03
C ILE A 74 -9.80 14.77 -11.48
N ALA A 75 -9.12 13.67 -11.80
CA ALA A 75 -8.61 13.41 -13.14
C ALA A 75 -9.72 13.17 -14.16
N CYS A 76 -10.85 12.58 -13.74
CA CYS A 76 -11.98 12.24 -14.59
C CYS A 76 -13.11 13.28 -14.53
N ALA A 77 -12.98 14.33 -13.72
CA ALA A 77 -13.97 15.39 -13.66
C ALA A 77 -14.09 16.08 -15.00
N LYS A 78 -15.34 16.19 -15.48
CA LYS A 78 -15.66 16.98 -16.68
C LYS A 78 -16.18 18.34 -16.24
N PRO A 79 -15.85 19.41 -16.94
CA PRO A 79 -16.46 20.72 -16.70
C PRO A 79 -17.97 20.70 -16.97
#